data_a14b96075e2a0bde244d58419536c5f9
#
_entry.id   a14b96075e2a0bde244d58419536c5f9
#
_cell.length_a   1.000
_cell.length_b   1.000
_cell.length_c   1.000
_cell.angle_alpha   90.00
_cell.angle_beta   90.00
_cell.angle_gamma   90.00
#
_symmetry.space_group_name_H-M   'P 1'
#
loop_
_entity.id
_entity.type
_entity.pdbx_description
1 polymer ?
#
loop_
_entity_poly.entity_id
_entity_poly.type
_entity_poly.pdbx_seq_one_letter_code
_entity_poly.pdbx_strand_id
1 'polypeptide(L)'
;MDQSVQSRIGRVVRGGQPYRSEQGAVYAPGISAETVGSTAVFLGIVTLPPGQRTKAHVHERHESAFYLLSGDEVELWSGERLEHRDVARPGDYLFVPANVPHVAVNRGATPAVFVGARDEPTAQESLLMRPELDAQVP
;
A
#
# COMPACT_ATOMS: atom_id res chain seq x y z
N MET A 1 21.61 -3.33 -23.33
CA MET A 1 22.37 -3.40 -22.05
C MET A 1 21.88 -4.63 -21.30
N ASP A 2 22.77 -5.48 -20.89
CA ASP A 2 22.35 -6.66 -20.14
C ASP A 2 21.93 -6.28 -18.71
N GLN A 3 21.22 -7.20 -18.08
CA GLN A 3 20.61 -6.95 -16.78
C GLN A 3 21.63 -6.71 -15.67
N SER A 4 22.80 -7.36 -15.75
CA SER A 4 23.83 -7.19 -14.72
C SER A 4 24.43 -5.78 -14.75
N VAL A 5 24.55 -5.18 -15.93
CA VAL A 5 24.99 -3.80 -16.08
C VAL A 5 23.91 -2.85 -15.59
N GLN A 6 22.64 -3.09 -15.96
CA GLN A 6 21.52 -2.25 -15.52
C GLN A 6 21.38 -2.20 -14.02
N SER A 7 21.63 -3.30 -13.31
CA SER A 7 21.50 -3.34 -11.85
C SER A 7 22.58 -2.54 -11.13
N ARG A 8 23.64 -2.11 -11.83
CA ARG A 8 24.76 -1.37 -11.23
C ARG A 8 24.67 0.13 -11.45
N ILE A 9 23.65 0.62 -12.11
CA ILE A 9 23.49 2.05 -12.35
C ILE A 9 22.16 2.53 -11.77
N GLY A 10 22.16 3.77 -11.29
CA GLY A 10 20.92 4.43 -10.96
C GLY A 10 20.21 4.82 -12.25
N ARG A 11 18.87 4.83 -12.21
CA ARG A 11 18.08 5.21 -13.37
C ARG A 11 16.74 5.78 -13.00
N VAL A 12 16.17 6.56 -13.90
CA VAL A 12 14.82 7.09 -13.77
C VAL A 12 13.85 6.10 -14.39
N VAL A 13 12.78 5.82 -13.67
CA VAL A 13 11.74 4.86 -14.10
C VAL A 13 10.44 5.63 -14.26
N ARG A 14 9.76 5.43 -15.39
CA ARG A 14 8.39 5.91 -15.57
C ARG A 14 7.47 4.87 -14.97
N GLY A 15 6.43 5.29 -14.24
CA GLY A 15 5.58 4.37 -13.48
C GLY A 15 5.00 3.21 -14.30
N GLY A 16 4.75 2.09 -13.64
CA GLY A 16 4.12 0.92 -14.23
C GLY A 16 2.63 1.08 -14.40
N GLN A 17 1.99 0.10 -15.04
CA GLN A 17 0.54 0.12 -15.25
C GLN A 17 -0.18 -0.06 -13.92
N PRO A 18 -1.24 0.75 -13.68
CA PRO A 18 -2.06 0.56 -12.48
C PRO A 18 -2.78 -0.79 -12.49
N TYR A 19 -2.94 -1.38 -11.33
CA TYR A 19 -3.77 -2.57 -11.15
C TYR A 19 -4.53 -2.47 -9.84
N ARG A 20 -5.71 -3.10 -9.77
CA ARG A 20 -6.47 -3.20 -8.53
C ARG A 20 -5.91 -4.36 -7.71
N SER A 21 -5.47 -4.06 -6.50
CA SER A 21 -4.97 -5.08 -5.59
C SER A 21 -6.12 -5.95 -5.06
N GLU A 22 -5.77 -7.11 -4.52
CA GLU A 22 -6.75 -8.04 -3.97
C GLU A 22 -7.51 -7.41 -2.81
N GLN A 23 -6.85 -6.60 -1.98
CA GLN A 23 -7.48 -5.91 -0.86
C GLN A 23 -8.31 -4.67 -1.28
N GLY A 24 -8.23 -4.22 -2.53
CA GLY A 24 -9.15 -3.23 -3.09
C GLY A 24 -8.55 -1.91 -3.54
N ALA A 25 -7.41 -1.49 -3.00
CA ALA A 25 -6.75 -0.26 -3.46
C ALA A 25 -6.11 -0.45 -4.84
N VAL A 26 -5.96 0.63 -5.59
CA VAL A 26 -5.33 0.62 -6.91
C VAL A 26 -3.85 0.96 -6.74
N TYR A 27 -2.98 0.08 -7.22
CA TYR A 27 -1.54 0.23 -7.15
C TYR A 27 -0.98 0.60 -8.51
N ALA A 28 -0.08 1.58 -8.54
CA ALA A 28 0.71 1.94 -9.72
C ALA A 28 2.19 1.85 -9.32
N PRO A 29 2.85 0.71 -9.56
CA PRO A 29 4.22 0.52 -9.12
C PRO A 29 5.19 1.38 -9.91
N GLY A 30 6.15 1.98 -9.22
CA GLY A 30 7.27 2.66 -9.82
C GLY A 30 8.52 1.79 -9.74
N ILE A 31 8.96 1.50 -8.52
CA ILE A 31 10.13 0.67 -8.23
C ILE A 31 9.64 -0.65 -7.67
N SER A 32 9.96 -1.74 -8.36
CA SER A 32 9.59 -3.08 -7.92
C SER A 32 10.52 -4.11 -8.56
N ALA A 33 10.38 -5.37 -8.16
CA ALA A 33 11.10 -6.46 -8.82
C ALA A 33 10.74 -6.52 -10.31
N GLU A 34 9.44 -6.35 -10.62
CA GLU A 34 8.94 -6.45 -11.98
C GLU A 34 9.36 -5.27 -12.86
N THR A 35 9.47 -4.06 -12.30
CA THR A 35 9.81 -2.88 -13.11
C THR A 35 11.32 -2.70 -13.31
N VAL A 36 12.12 -2.95 -12.28
CA VAL A 36 13.55 -2.62 -12.31
C VAL A 36 14.46 -3.74 -11.79
N GLY A 37 13.89 -4.88 -11.40
CA GLY A 37 14.68 -5.95 -10.79
C GLY A 37 15.09 -5.64 -9.34
N SER A 38 14.32 -4.82 -8.64
CA SER A 38 14.58 -4.53 -7.22
C SER A 38 14.59 -5.82 -6.42
N THR A 39 15.56 -5.97 -5.52
CA THR A 39 15.70 -7.15 -4.68
C THR A 39 15.19 -6.92 -3.26
N ALA A 40 14.87 -5.69 -2.89
CA ALA A 40 14.52 -5.38 -1.52
C ALA A 40 13.34 -4.41 -1.39
N VAL A 41 13.24 -3.39 -2.24
CA VAL A 41 12.30 -2.30 -2.00
C VAL A 41 11.23 -2.24 -3.09
N PHE A 42 10.04 -1.82 -2.65
CA PHE A 42 8.93 -1.40 -3.49
C PHE A 42 8.60 0.06 -3.19
N LEU A 43 8.38 0.85 -4.23
CA LEU A 43 7.88 2.22 -4.11
C LEU A 43 6.90 2.48 -5.24
N GLY A 44 5.71 2.93 -4.90
CA GLY A 44 4.69 3.19 -5.91
C GLY A 44 3.60 4.12 -5.40
N ILE A 45 2.65 4.39 -6.27
CA ILE A 45 1.47 5.18 -5.93
C ILE A 45 0.33 4.23 -5.62
N VAL A 46 -0.37 4.52 -4.53
CA VAL A 46 -1.53 3.76 -4.08
C VAL A 46 -2.72 4.71 -4.04
N THR A 47 -3.81 4.34 -4.67
CA THR A 47 -5.02 5.16 -4.69
C THR A 47 -6.17 4.39 -4.09
N LEU A 48 -6.86 5.02 -3.14
CA LEU A 48 -8.11 4.52 -2.57
C LEU A 48 -9.23 5.42 -3.06
N PRO A 49 -10.12 4.90 -3.92
CA PRO A 49 -11.19 5.73 -4.50
C PRO A 49 -12.13 6.28 -3.44
N PRO A 50 -12.88 7.36 -3.77
CA PRO A 50 -13.81 7.96 -2.82
C PRO A 50 -14.90 6.97 -2.39
N GLY A 51 -15.23 6.99 -1.11
CA GLY A 51 -16.26 6.14 -0.53
C GLY A 51 -15.88 4.67 -0.41
N GLN A 52 -14.62 4.31 -0.66
CA GLN A 52 -14.17 2.91 -0.64
C GLN A 52 -13.26 2.62 0.54
N ARG A 53 -13.09 1.34 0.80
CA ARG A 53 -12.23 0.85 1.86
C ARG A 53 -11.48 -0.39 1.37
N THR A 54 -10.35 -0.67 1.97
CA THR A 54 -9.67 -1.93 1.73
C THR A 54 -10.34 -3.04 2.53
N LYS A 55 -10.19 -4.27 2.04
CA LYS A 55 -10.60 -5.45 2.81
C LYS A 55 -9.58 -5.72 3.90
N ALA A 56 -10.04 -6.27 5.03
CA ALA A 56 -9.15 -6.62 6.14
C ALA A 56 -8.10 -7.65 5.69
N HIS A 57 -6.84 -7.35 5.96
CA HIS A 57 -5.73 -8.19 5.53
C HIS A 57 -4.49 -7.97 6.41
N VAL A 58 -3.54 -8.87 6.30
CA VAL A 58 -2.19 -8.72 6.87
C VAL A 58 -1.16 -8.89 5.77
N HIS A 59 0.00 -8.29 5.97
CA HIS A 59 1.22 -8.58 5.21
C HIS A 59 2.13 -9.35 6.16
N GLU A 60 2.26 -10.65 5.96
CA GLU A 60 2.86 -11.54 6.96
C GLU A 60 4.32 -11.23 7.24
N ARG A 61 5.09 -10.82 6.21
CA ARG A 61 6.54 -10.78 6.26
C ARG A 61 7.15 -9.44 5.93
N HIS A 62 6.35 -8.40 5.70
CA HIS A 62 6.91 -7.10 5.37
C HIS A 62 6.20 -5.96 6.08
N GLU A 63 6.93 -4.88 6.29
CA GLU A 63 6.40 -3.62 6.77
C GLU A 63 5.97 -2.75 5.59
N SER A 64 4.99 -1.89 5.82
CA SER A 64 4.52 -0.93 4.84
C SER A 64 4.54 0.47 5.42
N ALA A 65 4.95 1.43 4.60
CA ALA A 65 4.97 2.84 4.97
C ALA A 65 4.32 3.64 3.86
N PHE A 66 3.51 4.63 4.22
CA PHE A 66 2.78 5.45 3.27
C PHE A 66 2.90 6.91 3.65
N TYR A 67 2.87 7.76 2.63
CA TYR A 67 2.71 9.20 2.79
C TYR A 67 1.45 9.62 2.04
N LEU A 68 0.51 10.25 2.74
CA LEU A 68 -0.73 10.70 2.12
C LEU A 68 -0.48 12.02 1.39
N LEU A 69 -0.49 11.95 0.05
CA LEU A 69 -0.23 13.10 -0.81
C LEU A 69 -1.42 14.04 -0.92
N SER A 70 -2.60 13.46 -1.13
CA SER A 70 -3.80 14.25 -1.43
C SER A 70 -5.06 13.46 -1.10
N GLY A 71 -6.17 14.18 -1.05
CA GLY A 71 -7.48 13.64 -0.71
C GLY A 71 -8.04 14.28 0.54
N ASP A 72 -9.07 13.66 1.06
CA ASP A 72 -9.66 14.02 2.36
C ASP A 72 -8.95 13.23 3.46
N GLU A 73 -9.52 13.16 4.66
CA GLU A 73 -8.95 12.31 5.68
C GLU A 73 -9.21 10.84 5.40
N VAL A 74 -8.27 10.00 5.82
CA VAL A 74 -8.33 8.55 5.69
C VAL A 74 -8.26 7.94 7.08
N GLU A 75 -9.12 6.97 7.36
CA GLU A 75 -9.06 6.20 8.59
C GLU A 75 -8.17 4.98 8.39
N LEU A 76 -7.30 4.74 9.34
CA LEU A 76 -6.53 3.50 9.42
C LEU A 76 -7.01 2.74 10.66
N TRP A 77 -7.59 1.57 10.42
CA TRP A 77 -8.00 0.65 11.47
C TRP A 77 -6.98 -0.48 11.54
N SER A 78 -6.48 -0.79 12.72
CA SER A 78 -5.45 -1.80 12.89
C SER A 78 -5.57 -2.50 14.24
N GLY A 79 -4.83 -3.60 14.38
CA GLY A 79 -4.82 -4.43 15.58
C GLY A 79 -5.48 -5.77 15.33
N GLU A 80 -5.36 -6.69 16.27
CA GLU A 80 -5.85 -8.07 16.13
C GLU A 80 -7.34 -8.16 15.83
N ARG A 81 -8.14 -7.18 16.30
CA ARG A 81 -9.57 -7.09 16.07
C ARG A 81 -9.95 -5.78 15.38
N LEU A 82 -8.99 -5.11 14.75
CA LEU A 82 -9.19 -3.79 14.15
C LEU A 82 -9.76 -2.78 15.13
N GLU A 83 -9.36 -2.87 16.40
CA GLU A 83 -9.89 -2.05 17.49
C GLU A 83 -9.27 -0.66 17.58
N HIS A 84 -8.12 -0.46 16.89
CA HIS A 84 -7.41 0.81 16.95
C HIS A 84 -7.70 1.63 15.68
N ARG A 85 -8.33 2.80 15.87
CA ARG A 85 -8.65 3.73 14.78
C ARG A 85 -7.76 4.96 14.86
N ASP A 86 -7.13 5.32 13.76
CA ASP A 86 -6.35 6.54 13.63
C ASP A 86 -6.79 7.27 12.36
N VAL A 87 -6.57 8.57 12.29
CA VAL A 87 -6.99 9.40 11.16
C VAL A 87 -5.78 10.11 10.59
N ALA A 88 -5.58 9.96 9.28
CA ALA A 88 -4.53 10.63 8.53
C ALA A 88 -5.11 11.70 7.62
N ARG A 89 -4.39 12.80 7.48
CA ARG A 89 -4.67 13.88 6.55
C ARG A 89 -3.50 14.04 5.58
N PRO A 90 -3.70 14.70 4.44
CA PRO A 90 -2.56 14.98 3.54
C PRO A 90 -1.39 15.58 4.29
N GLY A 91 -0.20 15.02 4.08
CA GLY A 91 1.01 15.36 4.82
C GLY A 91 1.36 14.41 5.94
N ASP A 92 0.45 13.50 6.31
CA ASP A 92 0.71 12.52 7.36
C ASP A 92 1.31 11.23 6.79
N TYR A 93 1.99 10.51 7.65
CA TYR A 93 2.56 9.21 7.36
C TYR A 93 1.73 8.12 8.03
N LEU A 94 1.65 6.97 7.37
CA LEU A 94 1.01 5.78 7.94
C LEU A 94 2.04 4.66 7.97
N PHE A 95 2.06 3.91 9.05
CA PHE A 95 2.95 2.77 9.19
C PHE A 95 2.16 1.53 9.58
N VAL A 96 2.41 0.44 8.88
CA VAL A 96 1.78 -0.85 9.18
C VAL A 96 2.87 -1.88 9.42
N PRO A 97 3.00 -2.39 10.65
CA PRO A 97 3.95 -3.46 10.94
C PRO A 97 3.62 -4.75 10.20
N ALA A 98 4.60 -5.62 10.07
CA ALA A 98 4.36 -6.96 9.54
C ALA A 98 3.36 -7.71 10.41
N ASN A 99 2.52 -8.49 9.77
CA ASN A 99 1.56 -9.40 10.41
C ASN A 99 0.52 -8.72 11.31
N VAL A 100 0.19 -7.47 11.01
CA VAL A 100 -0.86 -6.73 11.76
C VAL A 100 -2.07 -6.54 10.86
N PRO A 101 -3.25 -7.00 11.26
CA PRO A 101 -4.48 -6.77 10.51
C PRO A 101 -4.77 -5.27 10.38
N HIS A 102 -5.17 -4.84 9.19
CA HIS A 102 -5.48 -3.44 8.96
C HIS A 102 -6.49 -3.23 7.83
N VAL A 103 -7.15 -2.07 7.89
CA VAL A 103 -8.10 -1.59 6.88
C VAL A 103 -7.91 -0.09 6.76
N ALA A 104 -7.86 0.41 5.53
CA ALA A 104 -7.90 1.84 5.25
C ALA A 104 -9.28 2.20 4.70
N VAL A 105 -9.85 3.30 5.16
CA VAL A 105 -11.19 3.75 4.77
C VAL A 105 -11.12 5.18 4.26
N ASN A 106 -11.63 5.40 3.05
CA ASN A 106 -11.80 6.73 2.48
C ASN A 106 -13.30 7.05 2.41
N ARG A 107 -13.80 7.80 3.38
CA ARG A 107 -15.21 8.21 3.41
C ARG A 107 -15.45 9.52 2.66
N GLY A 108 -14.39 10.11 2.12
CA GLY A 108 -14.46 11.41 1.45
C GLY A 108 -15.01 11.33 0.04
N ALA A 109 -15.08 12.49 -0.60
CA ALA A 109 -15.58 12.65 -1.95
C ALA A 109 -14.49 12.66 -3.01
N THR A 110 -13.21 12.63 -2.61
CA THR A 110 -12.08 12.66 -3.53
C THR A 110 -11.20 11.44 -3.32
N PRO A 111 -10.44 11.01 -4.35
CA PRO A 111 -9.50 9.90 -4.18
C PRO A 111 -8.43 10.24 -3.14
N ALA A 112 -8.07 9.26 -2.34
CA ALA A 112 -6.92 9.36 -1.46
C ALA A 112 -5.71 8.77 -2.18
N VAL A 113 -4.65 9.57 -2.33
CA VAL A 113 -3.46 9.20 -3.10
C VAL A 113 -2.26 9.16 -2.16
N PHE A 114 -1.59 8.03 -2.13
CA PHE A 114 -0.44 7.78 -1.26
C PHE A 114 0.79 7.46 -2.09
N VAL A 115 1.96 7.85 -1.58
CA VAL A 115 3.21 7.18 -1.93
C VAL A 115 3.35 6.01 -0.95
N GLY A 116 3.49 4.81 -1.48
CA GLY A 116 3.63 3.59 -0.67
C GLY A 116 4.97 2.92 -0.87
N ALA A 117 5.58 2.54 0.23
CA ALA A 117 6.86 1.84 0.26
C ALA A 117 6.73 0.59 1.12
N ARG A 118 7.47 -0.45 0.74
CA ARG A 118 7.56 -1.67 1.55
C ARG A 118 8.86 -2.39 1.26
N ASP A 119 9.25 -3.28 2.16
CA ASP A 119 10.47 -4.08 2.01
C ASP A 119 10.21 -5.47 1.38
N GLU A 120 9.16 -5.54 0.57
CA GLU A 120 8.85 -6.68 -0.31
C GLU A 120 8.78 -6.14 -1.73
N PRO A 121 9.73 -6.52 -2.63
CA PRO A 121 9.84 -5.86 -3.93
C PRO A 121 8.84 -6.36 -4.98
N THR A 122 8.19 -7.51 -4.76
CA THR A 122 7.29 -8.08 -5.76
C THR A 122 5.87 -7.52 -5.64
N ALA A 123 5.14 -7.59 -6.75
CA ALA A 123 3.72 -7.25 -6.75
C ALA A 123 2.91 -8.24 -5.90
N GLN A 124 3.39 -9.47 -5.77
CA GLN A 124 2.79 -10.45 -4.89
C GLN A 124 3.32 -10.28 -3.48
N GLU A 125 2.70 -9.41 -2.74
CA GLU A 125 2.98 -9.19 -1.33
C GLU A 125 2.72 -10.49 -0.56
N SER A 126 3.29 -10.62 0.64
CA SER A 126 2.97 -11.72 1.54
C SER A 126 1.56 -11.50 2.15
N LEU A 127 0.58 -11.37 1.29
CA LEU A 127 -0.77 -10.95 1.62
C LEU A 127 -1.60 -12.13 2.11
N LEU A 128 -2.26 -11.95 3.25
CA LEU A 128 -3.22 -12.89 3.79
C LEU A 128 -4.51 -12.15 4.12
N MET A 129 -5.59 -12.49 3.46
CA MET A 129 -6.90 -11.88 3.69
C MET A 129 -7.48 -12.37 5.01
N ARG A 130 -8.14 -11.46 5.71
CA ARG A 130 -8.78 -11.72 7.01
C ARG A 130 -10.25 -11.29 6.94
N PRO A 131 -11.07 -11.98 6.11
CA PRO A 131 -12.45 -11.54 5.87
C PRO A 131 -13.33 -11.57 7.12
N GLU A 132 -13.00 -12.38 8.11
CA GLU A 132 -13.73 -12.43 9.37
C GLU A 132 -13.66 -11.12 10.16
N LEU A 133 -12.70 -10.24 9.82
CA LEU A 133 -12.52 -8.96 10.50
C LEU A 133 -13.22 -7.79 9.78
N ASP A 134 -13.70 -7.98 8.55
CA ASP A 134 -14.26 -6.88 7.77
C ASP A 134 -15.43 -6.18 8.49
N ALA A 135 -16.24 -6.93 9.20
CA ALA A 135 -17.40 -6.38 9.92
C ALA A 135 -17.02 -5.56 11.16
N GLN A 136 -15.76 -5.60 11.60
CA GLN A 136 -15.30 -4.82 12.76
C GLN A 136 -15.19 -3.33 12.43
N VAL A 137 -15.08 -2.99 11.15
CA VAL A 137 -14.97 -1.59 10.72
C VAL A 137 -16.32 -1.13 10.19
N PRO A 138 -16.95 -0.12 10.83
CA PRO A 138 -18.27 0.37 10.42
C PRO A 138 -18.30 1.08 9.06
#